data_887c1946396362379d0f878f6d3d32b0
#
_entry.id   887c1946396362379d0f878f6d3d32b0
#
_cell.length_a   1.000
_cell.length_b   1.000
_cell.length_c   1.000
_cell.angle_alpha   90.00
_cell.angle_beta   90.00
_cell.angle_gamma   90.00
#
_symmetry.space_group_name_H-M   'P 1'
#
loop_
_entity.id
_entity.type
_entity.pdbx_description
1 polymer ?
#
loop_
_entity_poly.entity_id
_entity_poly.type
_entity_poly.pdbx_seq_one_letter_code
_entity_poly.pdbx_strand_id
1 'polypeptide(L)'
;MKQLKAFFSITLLFFLQAIHAQSDTIAQRFQFKLSINYNTRLNYYGRVDSLKSSGLFPLAELWLTPDIYVNAAPIFVNNKLQHFDYSGTVATVGYQHIGTKWISNVYLTKPFYKESSELVQSALKAQSGISLAYRNKIVNINVGGDVKLSDKVDYGASAGLDHVIRIQNKDNSVLVFDPAVYGYAGTQNFQRTYYKKNKSGLLFFPPGQQQVTEQGSRFEVLAYEASMPVIYAKGKTMFIATPSYIMPQNLVENSSSASTSERGENMFYATLTVKYSF
;
A
#
# COMPACT_ATOMS: atom_id res chain seq x y z
N MET A 1 -27.59 -18.96 5.00
CA MET A 1 -27.23 -17.63 5.56
C MET A 1 -27.34 -17.53 7.09
N LYS A 2 -28.34 -18.09 7.75
CA LYS A 2 -28.46 -18.03 9.25
C LYS A 2 -27.35 -18.81 9.97
N GLN A 3 -26.92 -19.95 9.46
CA GLN A 3 -25.87 -20.78 10.06
C GLN A 3 -24.47 -20.14 9.94
N LEU A 4 -24.20 -19.40 8.86
CA LEU A 4 -22.93 -18.70 8.67
C LEU A 4 -22.77 -17.52 9.64
N LYS A 5 -23.86 -16.81 9.96
CA LYS A 5 -23.88 -15.73 10.96
C LYS A 5 -23.68 -16.27 12.39
N ALA A 6 -24.25 -17.43 12.72
CA ALA A 6 -24.05 -18.07 14.02
C ALA A 6 -22.60 -18.55 14.21
N PHE A 7 -21.98 -19.12 13.16
CA PHE A 7 -20.60 -19.55 13.19
C PHE A 7 -19.64 -18.37 13.40
N PHE A 8 -19.88 -17.26 12.69
CA PHE A 8 -19.07 -16.04 12.84
C PHE A 8 -19.23 -15.40 14.22
N SER A 9 -20.44 -15.42 14.81
CA SER A 9 -20.70 -14.91 16.16
C SER A 9 -20.04 -15.77 17.23
N ILE A 10 -20.02 -17.10 17.09
CA ILE A 10 -19.39 -18.03 18.02
C ILE A 10 -17.87 -17.89 17.94
N THR A 11 -17.30 -17.77 16.76
CA THR A 11 -15.84 -17.55 16.57
C THR A 11 -15.39 -16.22 17.19
N LEU A 12 -16.19 -15.16 17.05
CA LEU A 12 -15.90 -13.85 17.64
C LEU A 12 -15.98 -13.92 19.19
N LEU A 13 -16.91 -14.67 19.77
CA LEU A 13 -17.01 -14.87 21.22
C LEU A 13 -15.82 -15.67 21.79
N PHE A 14 -15.30 -16.66 21.07
CA PHE A 14 -14.11 -17.39 21.48
C PHE A 14 -12.84 -16.51 21.45
N PHE A 15 -12.74 -15.61 20.48
CA PHE A 15 -11.64 -14.63 20.45
C PHE A 15 -11.70 -13.65 21.62
N LEU A 16 -12.89 -13.21 22.02
CA LEU A 16 -13.07 -12.31 23.18
C LEU A 16 -12.72 -13.00 24.52
N GLN A 17 -12.92 -14.29 24.66
CA GLN A 17 -12.55 -15.03 25.89
C GLN A 17 -11.04 -15.33 25.98
N ALA A 18 -10.34 -15.48 24.85
CA ALA A 18 -8.90 -15.69 24.85
C ALA A 18 -8.12 -14.43 25.33
N ILE A 19 -8.75 -13.25 25.30
CA ILE A 19 -8.15 -12.01 25.79
C ILE A 19 -8.12 -11.91 27.32
N HIS A 20 -8.94 -12.69 28.03
CA HIS A 20 -8.99 -12.68 29.50
C HIS A 20 -8.12 -13.73 30.19
N ALA A 21 -7.41 -14.61 29.47
CA ALA A 21 -6.67 -15.72 30.03
C ALA A 21 -5.17 -15.43 30.31
N GLN A 22 -4.71 -14.20 30.11
CA GLN A 22 -3.33 -13.81 30.44
C GLN A 22 -3.32 -12.62 31.40
N SER A 23 -3.59 -12.87 32.67
CA SER A 23 -3.19 -11.98 33.74
C SER A 23 -1.80 -12.43 34.20
N ASP A 24 -0.78 -11.72 33.80
CA ASP A 24 0.34 -11.21 34.57
C ASP A 24 1.44 -10.71 33.65
N THR A 25 1.90 -9.52 34.00
CA THR A 25 3.07 -8.82 33.50
C THR A 25 2.88 -7.95 32.24
N ILE A 26 2.99 -6.65 32.50
CA ILE A 26 3.07 -5.52 31.57
C ILE A 26 1.71 -5.21 30.93
N ALA A 27 1.05 -4.18 31.43
CA ALA A 27 -0.15 -3.60 30.82
C ALA A 27 0.11 -3.40 29.31
N GLN A 28 -0.49 -4.24 28.47
CA GLN A 28 -0.51 -4.07 27.03
C GLN A 28 -1.27 -2.75 26.76
N ARG A 29 -0.52 -1.66 26.64
CA ARG A 29 -1.13 -0.34 26.40
C ARG A 29 -1.54 -0.31 24.95
N PHE A 30 -2.83 -0.08 24.73
CA PHE A 30 -3.32 0.37 23.43
C PHE A 30 -2.50 1.57 22.99
N GLN A 31 -2.01 1.55 21.76
CA GLN A 31 -1.31 2.69 21.17
C GLN A 31 -2.15 3.26 20.05
N PHE A 32 -2.45 4.52 20.15
CA PHE A 32 -3.11 5.26 19.08
C PHE A 32 -2.09 6.16 18.39
N LYS A 33 -2.04 6.14 17.07
CA LYS A 33 -1.14 6.96 16.27
C LYS A 33 -1.94 7.62 15.15
N LEU A 34 -1.64 8.88 14.91
CA LEU A 34 -2.16 9.64 13.78
C LEU A 34 -1.00 10.04 12.89
N SER A 35 -1.21 9.98 11.60
CA SER A 35 -0.26 10.55 10.64
C SER A 35 -0.98 11.21 9.48
N ILE A 36 -0.29 12.15 8.87
CA ILE A 36 -0.67 12.74 7.59
C ILE A 36 0.43 12.39 6.61
N ASN A 37 0.06 11.74 5.54
CA ASN A 37 0.98 11.31 4.49
C ASN A 37 0.61 12.06 3.20
N TYR A 38 1.58 12.71 2.59
CA TYR A 38 1.42 13.37 1.30
C TYR A 38 2.34 12.70 0.28
N ASN A 39 1.77 12.26 -0.83
CA ASN A 39 2.51 11.70 -1.95
C ASN A 39 2.49 12.71 -3.11
N THR A 40 3.65 13.15 -3.54
CA THR A 40 3.80 14.15 -4.60
C THR A 40 3.31 13.65 -5.95
N ARG A 41 3.25 12.31 -6.13
CA ARG A 41 2.77 11.70 -7.36
C ARG A 41 2.20 10.30 -7.09
N LEU A 42 0.89 10.17 -7.25
CA LEU A 42 0.21 8.88 -7.11
C LEU A 42 0.62 7.97 -8.26
N ASN A 43 1.12 6.80 -7.91
CA ASN A 43 1.50 5.80 -8.88
C ASN A 43 1.27 4.39 -8.32
N TYR A 44 1.18 3.44 -9.24
CA TYR A 44 1.18 2.02 -8.93
C TYR A 44 2.29 1.35 -9.74
N TYR A 45 3.44 1.08 -9.09
CA TYR A 45 4.65 0.58 -9.74
C TYR A 45 5.06 1.41 -10.96
N GLY A 46 5.08 2.74 -10.82
CA GLY A 46 5.41 3.67 -11.89
C GLY A 46 4.29 3.93 -12.90
N ARG A 47 3.14 3.28 -12.73
CA ARG A 47 1.94 3.51 -13.54
C ARG A 47 1.15 4.66 -12.94
N VAL A 48 0.76 5.61 -13.76
CA VAL A 48 0.14 6.87 -13.35
C VAL A 48 -1.20 7.10 -14.02
N ASP A 49 -2.05 7.88 -13.38
CA ASP A 49 -3.23 8.44 -14.03
C ASP A 49 -2.87 9.52 -15.08
N SER A 50 -3.85 9.91 -15.88
CA SER A 50 -3.64 10.89 -16.95
C SER A 50 -3.30 12.30 -16.45
N LEU A 51 -3.66 12.61 -15.21
CA LEU A 51 -3.52 13.95 -14.62
C LEU A 51 -2.28 14.04 -13.74
N LYS A 52 -1.53 12.93 -13.55
CA LYS A 52 -0.34 12.86 -12.71
C LYS A 52 -0.62 13.38 -11.30
N SER A 53 -1.69 12.88 -10.71
CA SER A 53 -2.22 13.32 -9.43
C SER A 53 -1.23 13.17 -8.27
N SER A 54 -1.34 14.06 -7.30
CA SER A 54 -0.80 13.89 -5.95
C SER A 54 -1.88 13.43 -4.98
N GLY A 55 -1.49 12.95 -3.81
CA GLY A 55 -2.44 12.44 -2.83
C GLY A 55 -2.12 12.78 -1.39
N LEU A 56 -3.17 13.00 -0.60
CA LEU A 56 -3.09 13.19 0.84
C LEU A 56 -3.84 12.03 1.53
N PHE A 57 -3.18 11.41 2.50
CA PHE A 57 -3.66 10.23 3.22
C PHE A 57 -3.53 10.45 4.73
N PRO A 58 -4.48 11.09 5.39
CA PRO A 58 -4.57 11.03 6.84
C PRO A 58 -4.74 9.58 7.27
N LEU A 59 -3.98 9.11 8.24
CA LEU A 59 -4.00 7.72 8.68
C LEU A 59 -4.21 7.69 10.20
N ALA A 60 -5.26 7.02 10.63
CA ALA A 60 -5.49 6.64 12.01
C ALA A 60 -5.09 5.17 12.20
N GLU A 61 -4.26 4.89 13.20
CA GLU A 61 -3.70 3.58 13.47
C GLU A 61 -3.89 3.24 14.96
N LEU A 62 -4.54 2.13 15.24
CA LEU A 62 -4.77 1.59 16.58
C LEU A 62 -4.07 0.24 16.73
N TRP A 63 -3.13 0.16 17.64
CA TRP A 63 -2.48 -1.07 18.05
C TRP A 63 -3.22 -1.65 19.24
N LEU A 64 -3.91 -2.77 19.01
CA LEU A 64 -4.68 -3.48 20.02
C LEU A 64 -3.78 -4.27 20.97
N THR A 65 -2.66 -4.75 20.43
CA THR A 65 -1.57 -5.41 21.12
C THR A 65 -0.25 -4.90 20.55
N PRO A 66 0.93 -5.27 21.08
CA PRO A 66 2.22 -4.93 20.45
C PRO A 66 2.36 -5.39 19.00
N ASP A 67 1.60 -6.42 18.60
CA ASP A 67 1.72 -7.06 17.31
C ASP A 67 0.47 -6.90 16.41
N ILE A 68 -0.72 -6.62 16.98
CA ILE A 68 -1.98 -6.54 16.21
C ILE A 68 -2.40 -5.08 16.06
N TYR A 69 -2.62 -4.68 14.82
CA TYR A 69 -3.07 -3.32 14.49
C TYR A 69 -4.28 -3.30 13.57
N VAL A 70 -5.02 -2.23 13.66
CA VAL A 70 -6.03 -1.82 12.68
C VAL A 70 -5.75 -0.39 12.27
N ASN A 71 -5.96 -0.07 11.01
CA ASN A 71 -5.82 1.31 10.54
C ASN A 71 -6.86 1.65 9.47
N ALA A 72 -7.07 2.95 9.29
CA ALA A 72 -7.90 3.49 8.24
C ALA A 72 -7.28 4.78 7.69
N ALA A 73 -7.29 4.91 6.37
CA ALA A 73 -6.74 6.06 5.66
C ALA A 73 -7.74 6.52 4.59
N PRO A 74 -8.43 7.65 4.75
CA PRO A 74 -9.10 8.31 3.65
C PRO A 74 -8.08 8.82 2.63
N ILE A 75 -8.46 8.79 1.37
CA ILE A 75 -7.63 9.18 0.22
C ILE A 75 -8.22 10.45 -0.36
N PHE A 76 -7.43 11.50 -0.39
CA PHE A 76 -7.75 12.74 -1.08
C PHE A 76 -6.81 12.94 -2.26
N VAL A 77 -7.37 13.15 -3.43
CA VAL A 77 -6.63 13.31 -4.68
C VAL A 77 -6.59 14.78 -5.06
N ASN A 78 -5.42 15.23 -5.49
CA ASN A 78 -5.22 16.59 -5.96
C ASN A 78 -4.54 16.57 -7.33
N ASN A 79 -5.19 17.23 -8.31
CA ASN A 79 -4.72 17.39 -9.67
C ASN A 79 -5.33 18.67 -10.30
N LYS A 80 -5.19 18.85 -11.60
CA LYS A 80 -5.72 20.03 -12.30
C LYS A 80 -7.26 20.16 -12.29
N LEU A 81 -7.97 19.04 -12.06
CA LEU A 81 -9.44 18.98 -12.08
C LEU A 81 -10.04 18.83 -10.69
N GLN A 82 -9.25 18.33 -9.72
CA GLN A 82 -9.72 17.99 -8.38
C GLN A 82 -8.75 18.58 -7.34
N HIS A 83 -9.31 19.32 -6.37
CA HIS A 83 -8.53 19.95 -5.30
C HIS A 83 -8.75 19.22 -3.96
N PHE A 84 -7.93 18.19 -3.68
CA PHE A 84 -8.04 17.32 -2.49
C PHE A 84 -9.43 16.68 -2.35
N ASP A 85 -9.97 16.19 -3.47
CA ASP A 85 -11.26 15.52 -3.46
C ASP A 85 -11.14 14.12 -2.86
N TYR A 86 -12.10 13.75 -2.04
CA TYR A 86 -12.19 12.42 -1.45
C TYR A 86 -12.43 11.36 -2.53
N SER A 87 -11.55 10.37 -2.59
CA SER A 87 -11.53 9.31 -3.60
C SER A 87 -11.90 7.93 -3.05
N GLY A 88 -11.79 7.76 -1.73
CA GLY A 88 -12.07 6.50 -1.05
C GLY A 88 -11.41 6.42 0.32
N THR A 89 -11.62 5.30 1.00
CA THR A 89 -10.95 4.98 2.27
C THR A 89 -10.37 3.57 2.18
N VAL A 90 -9.17 3.39 2.68
CA VAL A 90 -8.54 2.07 2.81
C VAL A 90 -8.50 1.70 4.29
N ALA A 91 -9.05 0.53 4.62
CA ALA A 91 -8.99 -0.04 5.97
C ALA A 91 -8.11 -1.30 5.96
N THR A 92 -7.28 -1.46 6.97
CA THR A 92 -6.36 -2.61 7.11
C THR A 92 -6.44 -3.17 8.52
N VAL A 93 -6.40 -4.48 8.62
CA VAL A 93 -6.07 -5.21 9.85
C VAL A 93 -4.81 -6.01 9.59
N GLY A 94 -3.90 -6.02 10.57
CA GLY A 94 -2.64 -6.72 10.39
C GLY A 94 -2.06 -7.24 11.70
N TYR A 95 -1.16 -8.18 11.53
CA TYR A 95 -0.27 -8.71 12.57
C TYR A 95 1.16 -8.44 12.16
N GLN A 96 1.91 -7.71 12.98
CA GLN A 96 3.31 -7.40 12.76
C GLN A 96 4.12 -7.83 13.98
N HIS A 97 5.05 -8.74 13.77
CA HIS A 97 5.98 -9.14 14.81
C HIS A 97 7.38 -8.57 14.55
N ILE A 98 7.92 -7.87 15.55
CA ILE A 98 9.26 -7.26 15.50
C ILE A 98 10.19 -8.03 16.41
N GLY A 99 10.85 -9.03 15.84
CA GLY A 99 11.89 -9.79 16.54
C GLY A 99 13.27 -9.14 16.43
N THR A 100 14.28 -9.79 17.01
CA THR A 100 15.68 -9.30 17.00
C THR A 100 16.28 -9.29 15.59
N LYS A 101 16.09 -10.38 14.84
CA LYS A 101 16.64 -10.58 13.50
C LYS A 101 15.58 -10.58 12.40
N TRP A 102 14.32 -10.83 12.75
CA TRP A 102 13.22 -10.95 11.80
C TRP A 102 12.13 -9.97 12.15
N ILE A 103 11.61 -9.32 11.13
CA ILE A 103 10.34 -8.61 11.19
C ILE A 103 9.40 -9.33 10.23
N SER A 104 8.22 -9.68 10.71
CA SER A 104 7.16 -10.26 9.87
C SER A 104 5.90 -9.42 9.96
N ASN A 105 5.18 -9.33 8.85
CA ASN A 105 3.88 -8.66 8.80
C ASN A 105 2.95 -9.46 7.91
N VAL A 106 1.72 -9.70 8.41
CA VAL A 106 0.61 -10.28 7.65
C VAL A 106 -0.54 -9.28 7.72
N TYR A 107 -1.18 -9.00 6.61
CA TYR A 107 -2.25 -8.01 6.57
C TYR A 107 -3.38 -8.39 5.63
N LEU A 108 -4.55 -7.82 5.93
CA LEU A 108 -5.72 -7.82 5.08
C LEU A 108 -6.19 -6.38 4.93
N THR A 109 -6.30 -5.93 3.69
CA THR A 109 -6.70 -4.57 3.34
C THR A 109 -8.00 -4.60 2.54
N LYS A 110 -8.92 -3.74 2.90
CA LYS A 110 -10.18 -3.51 2.21
C LYS A 110 -10.27 -2.04 1.80
N PRO A 111 -10.14 -1.73 0.52
CA PRO A 111 -10.44 -0.40 0.01
C PRO A 111 -11.95 -0.22 -0.22
N PHE A 112 -12.41 1.02 -0.03
CA PHE A 112 -13.75 1.50 -0.29
C PHE A 112 -13.64 2.72 -1.18
N TYR A 113 -13.53 2.51 -2.48
CA TYR A 113 -13.38 3.58 -3.44
C TYR A 113 -14.73 4.17 -3.83
N LYS A 114 -14.74 5.47 -4.12
CA LYS A 114 -15.85 6.13 -4.79
C LYS A 114 -16.02 5.57 -6.20
N GLU A 115 -17.24 5.48 -6.71
CA GLU A 115 -17.49 4.99 -8.08
C GLU A 115 -16.79 5.83 -9.16
N SER A 116 -16.67 7.14 -8.90
CA SER A 116 -15.99 8.09 -9.77
C SER A 116 -14.47 8.18 -9.55
N SER A 117 -13.87 7.29 -8.76
CA SER A 117 -12.43 7.33 -8.48
C SER A 117 -11.61 7.05 -9.72
N GLU A 118 -10.69 7.96 -10.05
CA GLU A 118 -9.75 7.84 -11.17
C GLU A 118 -8.42 7.16 -10.79
N LEU A 119 -8.31 6.67 -9.55
CA LEU A 119 -7.13 5.96 -9.09
C LEU A 119 -6.95 4.64 -9.87
N VAL A 120 -5.71 4.35 -10.26
CA VAL A 120 -5.36 3.10 -10.96
C VAL A 120 -5.79 1.86 -10.14
N GLN A 121 -5.74 1.98 -8.83
CA GLN A 121 -6.14 0.92 -7.90
C GLN A 121 -7.65 0.85 -7.63
N SER A 122 -8.47 1.69 -8.25
CA SER A 122 -9.92 1.76 -7.95
C SER A 122 -10.70 0.47 -8.23
N ALA A 123 -10.15 -0.42 -9.07
CA ALA A 123 -10.72 -1.73 -9.32
C ALA A 123 -10.45 -2.76 -8.21
N LEU A 124 -9.55 -2.46 -7.26
CA LEU A 124 -9.18 -3.37 -6.18
C LEU A 124 -10.31 -3.48 -5.15
N LYS A 125 -10.74 -4.70 -4.84
CA LYS A 125 -11.80 -5.00 -3.87
C LYS A 125 -11.25 -5.42 -2.50
N ALA A 126 -10.14 -6.14 -2.50
CA ALA A 126 -9.41 -6.54 -1.28
C ALA A 126 -7.97 -6.94 -1.64
N GLN A 127 -7.09 -6.89 -0.66
CA GLN A 127 -5.72 -7.37 -0.77
C GLN A 127 -5.32 -8.05 0.53
N SER A 128 -4.60 -9.16 0.44
CA SER A 128 -3.94 -9.81 1.57
C SER A 128 -2.49 -10.03 1.24
N GLY A 129 -1.61 -9.85 2.21
CA GLY A 129 -0.19 -10.03 1.96
C GLY A 129 0.59 -10.42 3.20
N ILE A 130 1.81 -10.87 2.94
CA ILE A 130 2.83 -11.20 3.93
C ILE A 130 4.14 -10.54 3.53
N SER A 131 4.89 -10.05 4.50
CA SER A 131 6.26 -9.60 4.31
C SER A 131 7.16 -10.09 5.42
N LEU A 132 8.42 -10.35 5.07
CA LEU A 132 9.48 -10.77 5.97
C LEU A 132 10.72 -9.90 5.70
N ALA A 133 11.32 -9.38 6.77
CA ALA A 133 12.58 -8.67 6.71
C ALA A 133 13.60 -9.38 7.61
N TYR A 134 14.75 -9.74 7.06
CA TYR A 134 15.89 -10.23 7.80
C TYR A 134 16.84 -9.07 8.09
N ARG A 135 17.02 -8.77 9.38
CA ARG A 135 17.88 -7.68 9.85
C ARG A 135 19.32 -8.14 9.95
N ASN A 136 20.21 -7.43 9.29
CA ASN A 136 21.64 -7.67 9.32
C ASN A 136 22.38 -6.35 9.57
N LYS A 137 23.62 -6.44 10.10
CA LYS A 137 24.47 -5.26 10.35
C LYS A 137 24.91 -4.55 9.06
N ILE A 138 25.04 -5.29 7.95
CA ILE A 138 25.53 -4.75 6.68
C ILE A 138 24.35 -4.36 5.79
N VAL A 139 23.40 -5.27 5.58
CA VAL A 139 22.25 -5.03 4.70
C VAL A 139 21.07 -5.88 5.18
N ASN A 140 19.89 -5.30 5.25
CA ASN A 140 18.67 -6.03 5.50
C ASN A 140 18.14 -6.62 4.20
N ILE A 141 17.50 -7.78 4.28
CA ILE A 141 16.88 -8.45 3.13
C ILE A 141 15.39 -8.48 3.38
N ASN A 142 14.63 -7.98 2.42
CA ASN A 142 13.17 -7.91 2.48
C ASN A 142 12.56 -8.76 1.37
N VAL A 143 11.54 -9.54 1.71
CA VAL A 143 10.73 -10.29 0.74
C VAL A 143 9.26 -10.15 1.11
N GLY A 144 8.40 -10.15 0.11
CA GLY A 144 6.96 -10.07 0.32
C GLY A 144 6.18 -10.74 -0.78
N GLY A 145 4.94 -11.07 -0.47
CA GLY A 145 3.98 -11.59 -1.44
C GLY A 145 2.57 -11.14 -1.07
N ASP A 146 1.74 -10.95 -2.08
CA ASP A 146 0.35 -10.56 -1.88
C ASP A 146 -0.59 -11.16 -2.92
N VAL A 147 -1.85 -11.23 -2.54
CA VAL A 147 -2.98 -11.59 -3.39
C VAL A 147 -3.93 -10.41 -3.43
N LYS A 148 -4.27 -9.96 -4.62
CA LYS A 148 -5.19 -8.84 -4.88
C LYS A 148 -6.46 -9.36 -5.54
N LEU A 149 -7.59 -8.98 -5.00
CA LEU A 149 -8.90 -9.35 -5.50
C LEU A 149 -9.52 -8.14 -6.21
N SER A 150 -9.82 -8.31 -7.47
CA SER A 150 -10.62 -7.40 -8.29
C SER A 150 -11.76 -8.19 -8.92
N ASP A 151 -12.06 -8.01 -10.20
CA ASP A 151 -12.88 -8.95 -10.99
C ASP A 151 -12.11 -10.26 -11.29
N LYS A 152 -10.79 -10.21 -11.23
CA LYS A 152 -9.88 -11.36 -11.31
C LYS A 152 -8.93 -11.33 -10.11
N VAL A 153 -8.22 -12.43 -9.90
CA VAL A 153 -7.18 -12.54 -8.87
C VAL A 153 -5.84 -12.17 -9.48
N ASP A 154 -5.10 -11.34 -8.74
CA ASP A 154 -3.72 -10.99 -9.05
C ASP A 154 -2.79 -11.41 -7.91
N TYR A 155 -1.59 -11.80 -8.28
CA TYR A 155 -0.53 -12.19 -7.36
C TYR A 155 0.61 -11.18 -7.46
N GLY A 156 1.18 -10.82 -6.33
CA GLY A 156 2.34 -9.94 -6.25
C GLY A 156 3.47 -10.58 -5.46
N ALA A 157 4.68 -10.20 -5.81
CA ALA A 157 5.88 -10.51 -5.05
C ALA A 157 6.79 -9.28 -5.02
N SER A 158 7.55 -9.13 -3.95
CA SER A 158 8.57 -8.10 -3.81
C SER A 158 9.83 -8.69 -3.20
N ALA A 159 10.98 -8.16 -3.60
CA ALA A 159 12.26 -8.44 -2.97
C ALA A 159 13.07 -7.15 -2.94
N GLY A 160 13.78 -6.91 -1.84
CA GLY A 160 14.55 -5.69 -1.68
C GLY A 160 15.67 -5.81 -0.67
N LEU A 161 16.56 -4.83 -0.74
CA LEU A 161 17.68 -4.63 0.18
C LEU A 161 17.59 -3.22 0.73
N ASP A 162 17.87 -3.06 2.02
CA ASP A 162 18.00 -1.75 2.65
C ASP A 162 19.14 -1.73 3.68
N HIS A 163 19.56 -0.52 4.06
CA HIS A 163 20.60 -0.33 5.07
C HIS A 163 20.25 0.82 6.01
N VAL A 164 19.93 0.48 7.26
CA VAL A 164 19.53 1.46 8.27
C VAL A 164 20.74 2.11 8.92
N ILE A 165 20.93 3.40 8.69
CA ILE A 165 21.91 4.26 9.34
C ILE A 165 21.21 5.08 10.40
N ARG A 166 21.48 4.81 11.67
CA ARG A 166 20.83 5.49 12.81
C ARG A 166 21.79 6.38 13.55
N ILE A 167 21.44 7.65 13.72
CA ILE A 167 22.18 8.66 14.46
C ILE A 167 21.33 9.07 15.66
N GLN A 168 21.87 8.86 16.86
CA GLN A 168 21.24 9.30 18.11
C GLN A 168 21.86 10.63 18.52
N ASN A 169 21.03 11.67 18.67
CA ASN A 169 21.48 12.97 19.12
C ASN A 169 21.44 13.11 20.66
N LYS A 170 22.20 14.06 21.19
CA LYS A 170 22.27 14.32 22.64
C LYS A 170 20.93 14.81 23.25
N ASP A 171 20.06 15.39 22.44
CA ASP A 171 18.74 15.88 22.84
C ASP A 171 17.64 14.81 22.76
N ASN A 172 18.03 13.52 22.71
CA ASN A 172 17.16 12.36 22.56
C ASN A 172 16.38 12.30 21.24
N SER A 173 16.73 13.12 20.26
CA SER A 173 16.21 12.94 18.91
C SER A 173 16.98 11.85 18.15
N VAL A 174 16.33 11.23 17.18
CA VAL A 174 16.91 10.18 16.34
C VAL A 174 16.76 10.60 14.90
N LEU A 175 17.85 10.53 14.15
CA LEU A 175 17.85 10.68 12.70
C LEU A 175 18.20 9.33 12.07
N VAL A 176 17.41 8.89 11.11
CA VAL A 176 17.61 7.63 10.37
C VAL A 176 17.65 7.92 8.90
N PHE A 177 18.63 7.33 8.20
CA PHE A 177 18.68 7.22 6.75
C PHE A 177 18.56 5.73 6.42
N ASP A 178 17.71 5.40 5.45
CA ASP A 178 17.43 4.01 5.09
C ASP A 178 17.41 3.82 3.57
N PRO A 179 18.58 3.98 2.89
CA PRO A 179 18.66 3.72 1.45
C PRO A 179 18.23 2.29 1.14
N ALA A 180 17.33 2.15 0.16
CA ALA A 180 16.72 0.89 -0.21
C ALA A 180 16.58 0.74 -1.72
N VAL A 181 16.64 -0.50 -2.19
CA VAL A 181 16.30 -0.89 -3.57
C VAL A 181 15.35 -2.07 -3.55
N TYR A 182 14.32 -2.02 -4.38
CA TYR A 182 13.29 -3.05 -4.47
C TYR A 182 13.02 -3.45 -5.91
N GLY A 183 12.71 -4.72 -6.12
CA GLY A 183 12.09 -5.25 -7.32
C GLY A 183 10.68 -5.74 -7.00
N TYR A 184 9.74 -5.45 -7.88
CA TYR A 184 8.35 -5.87 -7.78
C TYR A 184 7.98 -6.73 -8.99
N ALA A 185 7.26 -7.82 -8.75
CA ALA A 185 6.75 -8.71 -9.79
C ALA A 185 5.31 -9.07 -9.49
N GLY A 186 4.55 -9.45 -10.50
CA GLY A 186 3.16 -9.84 -10.30
C GLY A 186 2.37 -9.97 -11.59
N THR A 187 1.09 -10.33 -11.42
CA THR A 187 0.10 -10.30 -12.49
C THR A 187 -0.60 -8.94 -12.52
N GLN A 188 -1.22 -8.57 -13.64
CA GLN A 188 -1.76 -7.22 -13.86
C GLN A 188 -3.25 -7.20 -14.26
N ASN A 189 -4.03 -8.20 -13.84
CA ASN A 189 -5.42 -8.31 -14.26
C ASN A 189 -6.31 -7.14 -13.80
N PHE A 190 -6.11 -6.65 -12.55
CA PHE A 190 -6.93 -5.55 -12.01
C PHE A 190 -6.69 -4.22 -12.74
N GLN A 191 -5.48 -3.96 -13.21
CA GLN A 191 -5.16 -2.77 -13.99
C GLN A 191 -5.90 -2.78 -15.32
N ARG A 192 -5.97 -3.94 -15.98
CA ARG A 192 -6.76 -4.10 -17.23
C ARG A 192 -8.24 -3.82 -16.98
N THR A 193 -8.79 -4.20 -15.83
CA THR A 193 -10.16 -3.90 -15.42
C THR A 193 -10.37 -2.39 -15.26
N TYR A 194 -9.43 -1.68 -14.64
CA TYR A 194 -9.47 -0.22 -14.48
C TYR A 194 -9.54 0.49 -15.84
N TYR A 195 -8.63 0.17 -16.75
CA TYR A 195 -8.60 0.78 -18.09
C TYR A 195 -9.86 0.46 -18.91
N LYS A 196 -10.44 -0.72 -18.76
CA LYS A 196 -11.70 -1.11 -19.40
C LYS A 196 -12.88 -0.31 -18.86
N LYS A 197 -12.98 -0.11 -17.54
CA LYS A 197 -14.06 0.63 -16.87
C LYS A 197 -14.05 2.11 -17.29
N ASN A 198 -12.91 2.75 -17.33
CA ASN A 198 -12.80 4.16 -17.69
C ASN A 198 -13.14 4.46 -19.17
N LYS A 199 -13.03 3.46 -20.03
CA LYS A 199 -13.48 3.59 -21.44
C LYS A 199 -15.00 3.59 -21.59
N SER A 200 -15.72 2.84 -20.73
CA SER A 200 -17.18 2.76 -20.80
C SER A 200 -17.86 4.06 -20.33
N GLY A 201 -17.16 4.94 -19.63
CA GLY A 201 -17.69 6.20 -19.12
C GLY A 201 -17.61 7.38 -20.10
N LEU A 202 -16.95 7.26 -21.25
CA LEU A 202 -16.90 8.31 -22.25
C LEU A 202 -18.07 8.17 -23.25
N LEU A 203 -19.11 8.97 -23.04
CA LEU A 203 -20.39 8.97 -23.76
C LEU A 203 -20.34 9.39 -25.24
N PHE A 204 -19.18 9.56 -25.85
CA PHE A 204 -19.05 10.11 -27.21
C PHE A 204 -18.27 9.26 -28.22
N PHE A 205 -18.00 7.99 -27.95
CA PHE A 205 -17.40 7.11 -28.96
C PHE A 205 -18.30 5.92 -29.25
N PRO A 206 -18.57 5.62 -30.56
CA PRO A 206 -19.36 4.45 -30.93
C PRO A 206 -18.69 3.17 -30.43
N PRO A 207 -19.47 2.11 -30.09
CA PRO A 207 -18.95 0.86 -29.62
C PRO A 207 -18.20 0.15 -30.77
N GLY A 208 -16.92 0.43 -30.91
CA GLY A 208 -16.01 -0.36 -31.71
C GLY A 208 -15.62 -1.60 -30.90
N GLN A 209 -16.00 -2.77 -31.38
CA GLN A 209 -15.48 -4.06 -30.90
C GLN A 209 -13.95 -4.06 -31.05
N GLN A 210 -13.22 -3.70 -30.04
CA GLN A 210 -11.80 -3.99 -29.97
C GLN A 210 -11.63 -5.30 -29.24
N GLN A 211 -11.26 -6.34 -29.99
CA GLN A 211 -10.63 -7.54 -29.44
C GLN A 211 -9.42 -7.10 -28.62
N VAL A 212 -9.60 -7.02 -27.29
CA VAL A 212 -8.49 -7.07 -26.38
C VAL A 212 -7.96 -8.49 -26.50
N THR A 213 -6.86 -8.66 -27.21
CA THR A 213 -6.14 -9.94 -27.22
C THR A 213 -5.86 -10.27 -25.75
N GLU A 214 -6.54 -11.27 -25.21
CA GLU A 214 -6.28 -11.82 -23.90
C GLU A 214 -4.89 -12.47 -23.92
N GLN A 215 -3.84 -11.68 -23.80
CA GLN A 215 -2.58 -12.20 -23.33
C GLN A 215 -2.84 -12.68 -21.91
N GLY A 216 -2.75 -13.99 -21.71
CA GLY A 216 -2.99 -14.62 -20.44
C GLY A 216 -2.23 -13.91 -19.32
N SER A 217 -2.79 -13.94 -18.14
CA SER A 217 -2.23 -13.41 -16.90
C SER A 217 -0.80 -13.94 -16.71
N ARG A 218 0.20 -13.20 -17.17
CA ARG A 218 1.62 -13.54 -16.96
C ARG A 218 2.10 -12.89 -15.68
N PHE A 219 2.90 -13.62 -14.93
CA PHE A 219 3.62 -13.11 -13.80
C PHE A 219 4.94 -12.49 -14.32
N GLU A 220 5.08 -11.17 -14.20
CA GLU A 220 6.17 -10.41 -14.82
C GLU A 220 6.75 -9.42 -13.82
N VAL A 221 7.97 -8.95 -14.09
CA VAL A 221 8.54 -7.83 -13.32
C VAL A 221 7.73 -6.58 -13.61
N LEU A 222 7.25 -5.91 -12.58
CA LEU A 222 6.40 -4.72 -12.67
C LEU A 222 7.19 -3.42 -12.59
N ALA A 223 8.19 -3.38 -11.69
CA ALA A 223 9.04 -2.20 -11.51
C ALA A 223 10.29 -2.52 -10.70
N TYR A 224 11.28 -1.63 -10.84
CA TYR A 224 12.36 -1.45 -9.88
C TYR A 224 12.20 -0.09 -9.21
N GLU A 225 12.55 0.01 -7.93
CA GLU A 225 12.47 1.24 -7.15
C GLU A 225 13.71 1.42 -6.30
N ALA A 226 14.27 2.62 -6.31
CA ALA A 226 15.28 3.06 -5.36
C ALA A 226 14.69 4.17 -4.50
N SER A 227 14.85 4.08 -3.19
CA SER A 227 14.34 5.07 -2.24
C SER A 227 15.34 5.34 -1.12
N MET A 228 15.18 6.48 -0.45
CA MET A 228 15.98 6.84 0.70
C MET A 228 15.11 7.52 1.77
N PRO A 229 14.35 6.76 2.57
CA PRO A 229 13.67 7.29 3.74
C PRO A 229 14.62 8.03 4.68
N VAL A 230 14.26 9.27 5.00
CA VAL A 230 14.93 10.09 6.01
C VAL A 230 13.91 10.31 7.12
N ILE A 231 14.20 9.80 8.32
CA ILE A 231 13.30 9.81 9.46
C ILE A 231 13.92 10.64 10.57
N TYR A 232 13.21 11.67 11.02
CA TYR A 232 13.54 12.40 12.24
C TYR A 232 12.47 12.17 13.28
N ALA A 233 12.87 11.64 14.45
CA ALA A 233 11.97 11.37 15.55
C ALA A 233 12.41 12.08 16.82
N LYS A 234 11.47 12.76 17.51
CA LYS A 234 11.70 13.39 18.81
C LYS A 234 10.44 13.25 19.68
N GLY A 235 10.59 12.61 20.82
CA GLY A 235 9.47 12.33 21.71
C GLY A 235 8.39 11.50 21.00
N LYS A 236 7.18 12.02 20.92
CA LYS A 236 6.02 11.38 20.31
C LYS A 236 5.83 11.73 18.83
N THR A 237 6.65 12.61 18.31
CA THR A 237 6.53 13.12 16.92
C THR A 237 7.61 12.51 16.02
N MET A 238 7.21 12.18 14.80
CA MET A 238 8.09 11.67 13.77
C MET A 238 7.80 12.37 12.44
N PHE A 239 8.85 12.80 11.76
CA PHE A 239 8.83 13.32 10.39
C PHE A 239 9.55 12.34 9.48
N ILE A 240 8.94 12.00 8.35
CA ILE A 240 9.52 11.10 7.37
C ILE A 240 9.46 11.76 6.00
N ALA A 241 10.59 11.80 5.31
CA ALA A 241 10.66 12.18 3.91
C ALA A 241 11.28 11.01 3.13
N THR A 242 10.55 10.49 2.17
CA THR A 242 10.98 9.35 1.35
C THR A 242 11.05 9.78 -0.12
N PRO A 243 12.16 10.34 -0.59
CA PRO A 243 12.40 10.47 -2.01
C PRO A 243 12.58 9.08 -2.63
N SER A 244 11.96 8.87 -3.79
CA SER A 244 11.97 7.60 -4.52
C SER A 244 12.12 7.84 -6.01
N TYR A 245 12.80 6.91 -6.67
CA TYR A 245 12.86 6.80 -8.12
C TYR A 245 12.36 5.43 -8.54
N ILE A 246 11.32 5.40 -9.37
CA ILE A 246 10.69 4.17 -9.83
C ILE A 246 10.81 4.03 -11.34
N MET A 247 11.10 2.79 -11.77
CA MET A 247 11.28 2.39 -13.16
C MET A 247 10.27 1.28 -13.48
N PRO A 248 9.11 1.61 -14.09
CA PRO A 248 8.14 0.60 -14.50
C PRO A 248 8.72 -0.33 -15.58
N GLN A 249 8.34 -1.58 -15.51
CA GLN A 249 8.72 -2.63 -16.47
C GLN A 249 7.45 -3.25 -17.05
N ASN A 250 7.57 -3.84 -18.24
CA ASN A 250 6.52 -4.65 -18.87
C ASN A 250 5.15 -3.93 -18.90
N LEU A 251 5.17 -2.64 -19.32
CA LEU A 251 3.93 -1.89 -19.53
C LEU A 251 3.10 -2.53 -20.63
N VAL A 252 1.78 -2.60 -20.41
CA VAL A 252 0.86 -3.15 -21.42
C VAL A 252 0.68 -2.15 -22.55
N GLU A 253 1.35 -2.37 -23.66
CA GLU A 253 1.18 -1.59 -24.88
C GLU A 253 0.06 -2.18 -25.75
N ASN A 254 -0.82 -1.32 -26.22
CA ASN A 254 -1.87 -1.71 -27.13
C ASN A 254 -1.51 -1.23 -28.56
N SER A 255 -1.14 -2.15 -29.42
CA SER A 255 -0.71 -1.85 -30.79
C SER A 255 -1.74 -1.14 -31.65
N SER A 256 -3.01 -1.14 -31.25
CA SER A 256 -4.12 -0.55 -32.02
C SER A 256 -4.47 0.89 -31.62
N SER A 257 -4.07 1.39 -30.47
CA SER A 257 -4.19 2.82 -30.12
C SER A 257 -3.39 3.20 -28.86
N ALA A 258 -2.63 4.28 -28.93
CA ALA A 258 -1.87 4.84 -27.83
C ALA A 258 -2.77 5.26 -26.62
N SER A 259 -4.05 5.61 -26.90
CA SER A 259 -5.01 5.98 -25.85
C SER A 259 -5.42 4.81 -24.94
N THR A 260 -5.09 3.58 -25.32
CA THR A 260 -5.44 2.36 -24.56
C THR A 260 -4.25 1.67 -23.93
N SER A 261 -3.04 2.16 -24.21
CA SER A 261 -1.81 1.68 -23.60
C SER A 261 -1.73 2.13 -22.14
N GLU A 262 -1.07 1.31 -21.34
CA GLU A 262 -0.80 1.61 -19.96
C GLU A 262 0.14 2.81 -19.84
N ARG A 263 -0.19 3.77 -18.98
CA ARG A 263 0.64 4.94 -18.75
C ARG A 263 1.63 4.67 -17.64
N GLY A 264 2.89 4.62 -17.98
CA GLY A 264 3.98 4.48 -17.02
C GLY A 264 5.22 5.21 -17.50
N GLU A 265 5.97 5.77 -16.56
CA GLU A 265 7.21 6.49 -16.84
C GLU A 265 8.20 6.29 -15.71
N ASN A 266 9.49 6.32 -16.05
CA ASN A 266 10.53 6.47 -15.04
C ASN A 266 10.33 7.82 -14.35
N MET A 267 10.17 7.83 -13.02
CA MET A 267 9.86 9.08 -12.35
C MET A 267 10.45 9.17 -10.95
N PHE A 268 10.72 10.41 -10.55
CA PHE A 268 10.91 10.78 -9.16
C PHE A 268 9.58 11.13 -8.51
N TYR A 269 9.41 10.69 -7.29
CA TYR A 269 8.34 11.12 -6.40
C TYR A 269 8.83 11.14 -4.96
N ALA A 270 8.08 11.77 -4.08
CA ALA A 270 8.38 11.78 -2.67
C ALA A 270 7.12 11.55 -1.84
N THR A 271 7.26 10.81 -0.76
CA THR A 271 6.25 10.72 0.29
C THR A 271 6.72 11.49 1.51
N LEU A 272 5.88 12.39 2.01
CA LEU A 272 6.13 13.18 3.21
C LEU A 272 5.13 12.74 4.28
N THR A 273 5.62 12.44 5.48
CA THR A 273 4.78 11.97 6.59
C THR A 273 5.09 12.75 7.86
N VAL A 274 4.06 13.19 8.52
CA VAL A 274 4.11 13.64 9.92
C VAL A 274 3.28 12.68 10.76
N LYS A 275 3.89 12.07 11.77
CA LYS A 275 3.25 11.07 12.64
C LYS A 275 3.35 11.49 14.10
N TYR A 276 2.26 11.30 14.84
CA TYR A 276 2.19 11.52 16.28
C TYR A 276 1.68 10.26 16.97
N SER A 277 2.32 9.87 18.08
CA SER A 277 1.94 8.71 18.92
C SER A 277 1.42 9.21 20.27
N PHE A 278 0.23 8.78 20.65
CA PHE A 278 -0.44 9.19 21.89
C PHE A 278 0.02 8.38 23.11
#